data_4dda6ad17b4627f2d8e8f27c34b01e53
#
_entry.id   4dda6ad17b4627f2d8e8f27c34b01e53
#
_cell.length_a   1.000
_cell.length_b   1.000
_cell.length_c   1.000
_cell.angle_alpha   90.00
_cell.angle_beta   90.00
_cell.angle_gamma   90.00
#
_symmetry.space_group_name_H-M   'P 1'
#
loop_
_entity.id
_entity.type
_entity.pdbx_description
1 polymer ?
#
loop_
_entity_poly.entity_id
_entity_poly.type
_entity_poly.pdbx_seq_one_letter_code
_entity_poly.pdbx_strand_id
1 'polypeptide(L)'
;MRRVTAMVSAAAVVLWATTAFAQGAAASFNGKWTRDAPAAAAGGGGGAAGGGGGQRGGGRGGAGGGGGFQCNPSCTLTVTAAALKIECPAGQDGTVPAPLNFKLDGSDSSNPGRMGQDGTPGPAVISKAKWDGSKIVISTSLDRGGNVVTTTQTLSVEGGKLTVSTTNSMMTDQPPTVATYTKG
;
A
#
# COMPACT_ATOMS: atom_id res chain seq x y z
N MET A 1 6.71 60.16 24.37
CA MET A 1 6.22 59.63 23.08
C MET A 1 6.98 58.35 22.77
N ARG A 2 6.40 57.17 23.02
CA ARG A 2 7.02 55.85 22.73
C ARG A 2 6.36 55.29 21.51
N ARG A 3 7.16 55.07 20.45
CA ARG A 3 6.71 54.41 19.22
C ARG A 3 6.75 52.90 19.44
N VAL A 4 5.59 52.26 19.46
CA VAL A 4 5.46 50.81 19.41
C VAL A 4 5.38 50.41 17.94
N THR A 5 6.45 49.85 17.42
CA THR A 5 6.51 49.31 16.05
C THR A 5 5.99 47.89 16.08
N ALA A 6 4.88 47.64 15.41
CA ALA A 6 4.24 46.36 15.23
C ALA A 6 5.13 45.42 14.39
N MET A 7 5.53 44.29 14.95
CA MET A 7 5.95 43.12 14.20
C MET A 7 4.74 42.21 14.07
N VAL A 8 4.15 42.17 12.90
CA VAL A 8 3.11 41.21 12.55
C VAL A 8 3.48 40.58 11.22
N SER A 9 3.47 39.24 11.21
CA SER A 9 3.16 38.35 10.10
C SER A 9 4.29 37.94 9.16
N ALA A 10 4.96 36.85 9.51
CA ALA A 10 5.65 35.99 8.55
C ALA A 10 5.26 34.50 8.67
N ALA A 11 4.21 34.14 9.41
CA ALA A 11 3.88 32.73 9.70
C ALA A 11 2.81 32.10 8.77
N ALA A 12 2.19 32.86 7.86
CA ALA A 12 1.02 32.39 7.11
C ALA A 12 1.33 31.78 5.73
N VAL A 13 2.54 31.84 5.23
CA VAL A 13 2.85 31.44 3.82
C VAL A 13 3.29 29.97 3.67
N VAL A 14 3.69 29.30 4.74
CA VAL A 14 4.25 27.93 4.65
C VAL A 14 3.15 26.85 4.54
N LEU A 15 1.93 27.10 5.00
CA LEU A 15 0.86 26.10 4.98
C LEU A 15 0.19 25.85 3.62
N TRP A 16 0.37 26.74 2.65
CA TRP A 16 -0.28 26.61 1.33
C TRP A 16 0.54 25.77 0.33
N ALA A 17 1.85 25.67 0.51
CA ALA A 17 2.71 24.93 -0.44
C ALA A 17 2.56 23.41 -0.31
N THR A 18 2.26 22.88 0.89
CA THR A 18 2.15 21.44 1.12
C THR A 18 0.90 20.83 0.51
N THR A 19 -0.20 21.58 0.43
CA THR A 19 -1.46 21.10 -0.16
C THR A 19 -1.39 21.00 -1.68
N ALA A 20 -0.67 21.89 -2.35
CA ALA A 20 -0.54 21.88 -3.81
C ALA A 20 0.29 20.67 -4.30
N PHE A 21 1.34 20.28 -3.59
CA PHE A 21 2.14 19.11 -3.93
C PHE A 21 1.33 17.81 -3.78
N ALA A 22 0.56 17.67 -2.70
CA ALA A 22 -0.27 16.49 -2.48
C ALA A 22 -1.38 16.33 -3.55
N GLN A 23 -1.96 17.41 -4.03
CA GLN A 23 -3.00 17.37 -5.07
C GLN A 23 -2.43 16.93 -6.43
N GLY A 24 -1.28 17.45 -6.84
CA GLY A 24 -0.60 17.02 -8.07
C GLY A 24 -0.17 15.56 -8.03
N ALA A 25 0.39 15.13 -6.91
CA ALA A 25 0.79 13.75 -6.71
C ALA A 25 -0.42 12.79 -6.66
N ALA A 26 -1.53 13.19 -6.01
CA ALA A 26 -2.74 12.38 -5.91
C ALA A 26 -3.30 11.98 -7.28
N ALA A 27 -3.28 12.89 -8.26
CA ALA A 27 -3.79 12.64 -9.60
C ALA A 27 -3.03 11.51 -10.32
N SER A 28 -1.74 11.36 -10.08
CA SER A 28 -0.92 10.32 -10.71
C SER A 28 -1.29 8.91 -10.24
N PHE A 29 -1.76 8.76 -9.00
CA PHE A 29 -2.18 7.48 -8.44
C PHE A 29 -3.56 7.03 -8.93
N ASN A 30 -4.44 7.96 -9.30
CA ASN A 30 -5.82 7.64 -9.68
C ASN A 30 -5.88 6.78 -10.93
N GLY A 31 -6.75 5.77 -10.90
CA GLY A 31 -7.06 4.91 -12.03
C GLY A 31 -6.94 3.43 -11.72
N LYS A 32 -7.10 2.64 -12.78
CA LYS A 32 -6.96 1.18 -12.71
C LYS A 32 -5.50 0.80 -12.86
N TRP A 33 -5.06 -0.12 -12.03
CA TRP A 33 -3.71 -0.64 -12.00
C TRP A 33 -3.72 -2.16 -12.13
N THR A 34 -2.90 -2.69 -13.00
CA THR A 34 -2.73 -4.14 -13.20
C THR A 34 -1.31 -4.53 -12.82
N ARG A 35 -1.17 -5.55 -11.99
CA ARG A 35 0.12 -6.04 -11.54
C ARG A 35 0.93 -6.57 -12.70
N ASP A 36 2.15 -6.11 -12.84
CA ASP A 36 3.10 -6.66 -13.78
C ASP A 36 3.48 -8.10 -13.34
N ALA A 37 3.71 -8.99 -14.31
CA ALA A 37 4.28 -10.30 -14.00
C ALA A 37 5.62 -10.08 -13.26
N PRO A 38 5.91 -10.87 -12.21
CA PRO A 38 7.22 -10.80 -11.60
C PRO A 38 8.26 -11.06 -12.68
N ALA A 39 9.26 -10.17 -12.76
CA ALA A 39 10.39 -10.39 -13.63
C ALA A 39 10.91 -11.79 -13.35
N ALA A 40 10.94 -12.66 -14.35
CA ALA A 40 11.55 -13.96 -14.23
C ALA A 40 12.96 -13.72 -13.69
N ALA A 41 13.28 -14.30 -12.55
CA ALA A 41 14.59 -14.17 -11.93
C ALA A 41 15.61 -14.61 -12.96
N ALA A 42 16.29 -13.65 -13.57
CA ALA A 42 17.38 -13.91 -14.50
C ALA A 42 18.52 -14.50 -13.69
N GLY A 43 18.73 -15.79 -13.80
CA GLY A 43 19.93 -16.46 -13.31
C GLY A 43 19.74 -17.28 -12.05
N GLY A 44 19.41 -18.53 -12.23
CA GLY A 44 19.50 -19.61 -11.26
C GLY A 44 19.43 -20.92 -12.02
N GLY A 45 20.58 -21.28 -12.66
CA GLY A 45 20.68 -22.49 -13.47
C GLY A 45 20.51 -23.74 -12.65
N GLY A 46 19.91 -24.75 -13.30
CA GLY A 46 20.26 -26.15 -13.18
C GLY A 46 19.86 -26.85 -11.88
N GLY A 47 18.80 -27.60 -11.96
CA GLY A 47 18.44 -28.62 -10.97
C GLY A 47 17.48 -29.60 -11.63
N ALA A 48 18.01 -30.74 -12.02
CA ALA A 48 17.42 -31.81 -12.79
C ALA A 48 16.10 -32.37 -12.24
N ALA A 49 15.34 -32.90 -13.17
CA ALA A 49 14.22 -33.79 -13.10
C ALA A 49 14.16 -34.72 -11.85
N GLY A 50 13.06 -34.67 -11.16
CA GLY A 50 12.63 -35.64 -10.18
C GLY A 50 11.10 -35.58 -10.09
N GLY A 51 10.45 -36.58 -10.69
CA GLY A 51 9.00 -36.70 -10.78
C GLY A 51 8.36 -36.87 -9.43
N GLY A 52 7.15 -36.38 -9.30
CA GLY A 52 6.29 -36.62 -8.15
C GLY A 52 5.09 -35.72 -8.21
N GLY A 53 3.95 -36.23 -8.71
CA GLY A 53 2.69 -35.54 -8.80
C GLY A 53 2.22 -34.95 -7.48
N GLY A 54 1.88 -33.71 -7.51
CA GLY A 54 1.34 -32.93 -6.42
C GLY A 54 0.92 -31.58 -6.92
N GLN A 55 -0.17 -31.54 -7.68
CA GLN A 55 -0.85 -30.34 -8.11
C GLN A 55 -1.41 -29.64 -6.89
N ARG A 56 -0.61 -28.91 -6.18
CA ARG A 56 -1.05 -27.91 -5.20
C ARG A 56 -0.71 -26.54 -5.77
N GLY A 57 -1.61 -26.19 -6.69
CA GLY A 57 -1.72 -24.86 -7.25
C GLY A 57 -1.93 -23.84 -6.14
N GLY A 58 -1.50 -22.67 -6.38
CA GLY A 58 -1.74 -21.52 -5.53
C GLY A 58 -0.43 -20.92 -5.10
N GLY A 59 0.18 -20.18 -5.99
CA GLY A 59 1.20 -19.19 -5.64
C GLY A 59 0.69 -18.28 -4.55
N ARG A 60 0.91 -18.63 -3.30
CA ARG A 60 0.77 -17.74 -2.17
C ARG A 60 1.90 -16.71 -2.19
N GLY A 61 1.95 -15.95 -3.29
CA GLY A 61 2.74 -14.75 -3.38
C GLY A 61 2.00 -13.64 -2.68
N GLY A 62 2.31 -13.36 -1.46
CA GLY A 62 1.72 -12.24 -0.77
C GLY A 62 1.84 -12.38 0.73
N ALA A 63 3.03 -12.18 1.25
CA ALA A 63 3.25 -11.87 2.65
C ALA A 63 2.72 -10.46 2.96
N GLY A 64 1.46 -10.17 2.61
CA GLY A 64 0.75 -8.99 3.05
C GLY A 64 -0.15 -9.42 4.20
N GLY A 65 0.19 -9.08 5.43
CA GLY A 65 -0.78 -9.08 6.53
C GLY A 65 -2.01 -8.30 6.09
N GLY A 66 -3.22 -8.80 6.38
CA GLY A 66 -4.45 -8.08 6.04
C GLY A 66 -4.37 -6.63 6.52
N GLY A 67 -4.91 -5.69 5.75
CA GLY A 67 -5.00 -4.27 6.12
C GLY A 67 -4.05 -3.32 5.40
N GLY A 68 -3.01 -3.79 4.71
CA GLY A 68 -2.16 -2.97 3.84
C GLY A 68 -2.65 -2.94 2.40
N PHE A 69 -1.87 -2.29 1.53
CA PHE A 69 -2.13 -2.25 0.09
C PHE A 69 -2.23 -3.66 -0.51
N GLN A 70 -3.33 -3.94 -1.12
CA GLN A 70 -3.58 -5.22 -1.79
C GLN A 70 -4.16 -4.94 -3.18
N CYS A 71 -3.42 -5.35 -4.20
CA CYS A 71 -3.84 -5.21 -5.58
C CYS A 71 -3.34 -6.45 -6.34
N ASN A 72 -4.22 -7.44 -6.53
CA ASN A 72 -3.86 -8.66 -7.24
C ASN A 72 -5.10 -9.32 -7.86
N PRO A 73 -5.18 -9.51 -9.18
CA PRO A 73 -4.19 -9.10 -10.19
C PRO A 73 -4.30 -7.61 -10.56
N SER A 74 -5.39 -6.94 -10.22
CA SER A 74 -5.62 -5.53 -10.51
C SER A 74 -6.41 -4.84 -9.41
N CYS A 75 -6.40 -3.53 -9.39
CA CYS A 75 -7.23 -2.71 -8.50
C CYS A 75 -7.49 -1.33 -9.11
N THR A 76 -8.47 -0.63 -8.56
CA THR A 76 -8.71 0.78 -8.84
C THR A 76 -8.33 1.60 -7.63
N LEU A 77 -7.48 2.61 -7.84
CA LEU A 77 -7.10 3.58 -6.82
C LEU A 77 -7.87 4.87 -7.03
N THR A 78 -8.43 5.39 -5.94
CA THR A 78 -8.97 6.75 -5.87
C THR A 78 -8.23 7.47 -4.75
N VAL A 79 -7.45 8.49 -5.12
CA VAL A 79 -6.57 9.21 -4.20
C VAL A 79 -6.94 10.69 -4.22
N THR A 80 -7.07 11.26 -3.04
CA THR A 80 -7.21 12.69 -2.79
C THR A 80 -6.07 13.15 -1.89
N ALA A 81 -5.99 14.45 -1.59
CA ALA A 81 -5.02 14.95 -0.61
C ALA A 81 -5.18 14.29 0.78
N ALA A 82 -6.42 13.91 1.15
CA ALA A 82 -6.76 13.42 2.49
C ALA A 82 -6.99 11.91 2.58
N ALA A 83 -7.23 11.21 1.47
CA ALA A 83 -7.66 9.82 1.50
C ALA A 83 -7.16 9.02 0.30
N LEU A 84 -6.93 7.71 0.55
CA LEU A 84 -6.70 6.68 -0.46
C LEU A 84 -7.79 5.62 -0.31
N LYS A 85 -8.50 5.32 -1.40
CA LYS A 85 -9.40 4.19 -1.52
C LYS A 85 -8.85 3.19 -2.52
N ILE A 86 -8.90 1.89 -2.17
CA ILE A 86 -8.47 0.78 -3.02
C ILE A 86 -9.66 -0.13 -3.23
N GLU A 87 -10.04 -0.35 -4.48
CA GLU A 87 -11.13 -1.25 -4.87
C GLU A 87 -10.54 -2.41 -5.68
N CYS A 88 -10.78 -3.63 -5.23
CA CYS A 88 -10.38 -4.82 -5.95
C CYS A 88 -11.54 -5.35 -6.81
N PRO A 89 -11.26 -5.97 -7.96
CA PRO A 89 -12.27 -6.61 -8.78
C PRO A 89 -12.89 -7.80 -8.03
N ALA A 90 -14.04 -8.26 -8.50
CA ALA A 90 -14.66 -9.49 -8.02
C ALA A 90 -13.67 -10.67 -8.12
N GLY A 91 -13.68 -11.52 -7.12
CA GLY A 91 -12.99 -12.80 -7.12
C GLY A 91 -13.57 -13.76 -8.16
N GLN A 92 -12.96 -14.94 -8.31
CA GLN A 92 -13.43 -15.97 -9.23
C GLN A 92 -14.84 -16.51 -8.83
N ASP A 93 -15.19 -16.38 -7.57
CA ASP A 93 -16.50 -16.73 -6.99
C ASP A 93 -17.58 -15.62 -7.17
N GLY A 94 -17.23 -14.53 -7.84
CA GLY A 94 -18.09 -13.36 -8.02
C GLY A 94 -18.17 -12.43 -6.81
N THR A 95 -17.51 -12.76 -5.70
CA THR A 95 -17.49 -11.92 -4.49
C THR A 95 -16.62 -10.69 -4.71
N VAL A 96 -17.20 -9.51 -4.48
CA VAL A 96 -16.46 -8.25 -4.51
C VAL A 96 -15.91 -7.96 -3.11
N PRO A 97 -14.57 -7.88 -2.94
CA PRO A 97 -13.98 -7.53 -1.65
C PRO A 97 -14.42 -6.13 -1.20
N ALA A 98 -14.61 -5.94 0.08
CA ALA A 98 -14.84 -4.61 0.62
C ALA A 98 -13.64 -3.69 0.31
N PRO A 99 -13.88 -2.41 -0.05
CA PRO A 99 -12.82 -1.48 -0.35
C PRO A 99 -11.96 -1.18 0.88
N LEU A 100 -10.66 -1.00 0.66
CA LEU A 100 -9.76 -0.52 1.69
C LEU A 100 -9.73 1.01 1.65
N ASN A 101 -9.85 1.64 2.83
CA ASN A 101 -9.88 3.08 2.96
C ASN A 101 -8.81 3.54 3.95
N PHE A 102 -7.98 4.48 3.53
CA PHE A 102 -6.91 5.03 4.33
C PHE A 102 -7.01 6.55 4.39
N LYS A 103 -6.91 7.10 5.59
CA LYS A 103 -6.71 8.53 5.81
C LYS A 103 -5.22 8.84 5.61
N LEU A 104 -4.91 9.87 4.83
CA LEU A 104 -3.53 10.22 4.48
C LEU A 104 -2.93 11.30 5.40
N ASP A 105 -3.50 11.48 6.57
CA ASP A 105 -3.06 12.39 7.63
C ASP A 105 -2.22 11.69 8.73
N GLY A 106 -2.00 10.39 8.61
CA GLY A 106 -1.28 9.58 9.60
C GLY A 106 -2.17 9.07 10.75
N SER A 107 -3.47 9.39 10.76
CA SER A 107 -4.40 8.85 11.74
C SER A 107 -4.79 7.40 11.41
N ASP A 108 -5.38 6.73 12.39
CA ASP A 108 -5.81 5.35 12.26
C ASP A 108 -6.92 5.19 11.22
N SER A 109 -6.76 4.17 10.39
CA SER A 109 -7.75 3.68 9.43
C SER A 109 -8.05 2.23 9.72
N SER A 110 -9.34 1.91 9.93
CA SER A 110 -9.79 0.54 10.15
C SER A 110 -10.24 -0.07 8.83
N ASN A 111 -9.62 -1.16 8.44
CA ASN A 111 -9.93 -1.86 7.20
C ASN A 111 -10.31 -3.32 7.50
N PRO A 112 -11.11 -3.97 6.63
CA PRO A 112 -11.44 -5.38 6.80
C PRO A 112 -10.15 -6.23 6.86
N GLY A 113 -10.12 -7.16 7.80
CA GLY A 113 -9.08 -8.18 7.83
C GLY A 113 -9.22 -9.16 6.66
N ARG A 114 -8.24 -10.03 6.52
CA ARG A 114 -8.27 -11.07 5.49
C ARG A 114 -9.44 -12.02 5.75
N MET A 115 -10.17 -12.36 4.70
CA MET A 115 -11.19 -13.42 4.76
C MET A 115 -10.56 -14.73 5.23
N GLY A 116 -11.18 -15.39 6.19
CA GLY A 116 -10.86 -16.76 6.60
C GLY A 116 -11.11 -17.75 5.48
N GLN A 117 -10.62 -18.98 5.65
CA GLN A 117 -10.88 -20.05 4.67
C GLN A 117 -12.36 -20.47 4.63
N ASP A 118 -13.09 -20.15 5.67
CA ASP A 118 -14.53 -20.36 5.84
C ASP A 118 -15.40 -19.24 5.27
N GLY A 119 -14.78 -18.23 4.64
CA GLY A 119 -15.46 -17.06 4.09
C GLY A 119 -15.86 -16.03 5.13
N THR A 120 -15.50 -16.21 6.41
CA THR A 120 -15.75 -15.21 7.45
C THR A 120 -14.73 -14.07 7.36
N PRO A 121 -15.17 -12.80 7.50
CA PRO A 121 -14.22 -11.67 7.59
C PRO A 121 -13.34 -11.83 8.83
N GLY A 122 -12.04 -11.73 8.64
CA GLY A 122 -11.10 -11.64 9.75
C GLY A 122 -11.29 -10.35 10.56
N PRO A 123 -10.68 -10.25 11.73
CA PRO A 123 -10.75 -9.06 12.57
C PRO A 123 -10.26 -7.83 11.79
N ALA A 124 -10.87 -6.68 12.06
CA ALA A 124 -10.47 -5.42 11.46
C ALA A 124 -8.98 -5.13 11.75
N VAL A 125 -8.30 -4.63 10.74
CA VAL A 125 -6.88 -4.29 10.81
C VAL A 125 -6.72 -2.78 10.83
N ILE A 126 -5.98 -2.29 11.79
CA ILE A 126 -5.68 -0.87 11.92
C ILE A 126 -4.37 -0.56 11.18
N SER A 127 -4.44 0.45 10.33
CA SER A 127 -3.31 0.95 9.56
C SER A 127 -3.23 2.45 9.65
N LYS A 128 -2.03 3.00 9.54
CA LYS A 128 -1.77 4.44 9.41
C LYS A 128 -1.23 4.70 8.02
N ALA A 129 -1.73 5.73 7.36
CA ALA A 129 -1.20 6.13 6.07
C ALA A 129 -0.94 7.63 6.03
N LYS A 130 0.09 8.04 5.31
CA LYS A 130 0.46 9.44 5.15
C LYS A 130 1.15 9.70 3.83
N TRP A 131 1.11 10.96 3.42
CA TRP A 131 2.00 11.45 2.38
C TRP A 131 3.44 11.57 2.91
N ASP A 132 4.39 11.17 2.09
CA ASP A 132 5.82 11.40 2.26
C ASP A 132 6.39 11.96 0.94
N GLY A 133 6.39 13.27 0.82
CA GLY A 133 6.61 13.95 -0.46
C GLY A 133 5.55 13.57 -1.50
N SER A 134 5.98 12.98 -2.61
CA SER A 134 5.12 12.45 -3.67
C SER A 134 4.71 10.98 -3.50
N LYS A 135 5.05 10.36 -2.38
CA LYS A 135 4.79 8.95 -2.08
C LYS A 135 3.71 8.80 -1.02
N ILE A 136 3.05 7.65 -1.00
CA ILE A 136 2.15 7.28 0.08
C ILE A 136 2.81 6.17 0.89
N VAL A 137 2.90 6.34 2.20
CA VAL A 137 3.43 5.34 3.12
C VAL A 137 2.29 4.79 3.97
N ILE A 138 2.10 3.48 3.94
CA ILE A 138 1.10 2.75 4.73
C ILE A 138 1.84 1.86 5.72
N SER A 139 1.57 2.01 7.01
CA SER A 139 2.10 1.17 8.07
C SER A 139 0.97 0.40 8.75
N THR A 140 1.10 -0.92 8.79
CA THR A 140 0.12 -1.83 9.39
C THR A 140 0.82 -2.63 10.47
N SER A 141 0.29 -2.59 11.69
CA SER A 141 0.82 -3.36 12.81
C SER A 141 -0.17 -4.44 13.23
N LEU A 142 0.32 -5.66 13.34
CA LEU A 142 -0.47 -6.83 13.77
C LEU A 142 0.21 -7.48 14.97
N ASP A 143 -0.57 -7.77 16.01
CA ASP A 143 -0.13 -8.62 17.11
C ASP A 143 -0.24 -10.09 16.68
N ARG A 144 0.87 -10.79 16.79
CA ARG A 144 0.96 -12.24 16.54
C ARG A 144 1.44 -12.94 17.79
N GLY A 145 0.53 -13.11 18.75
CA GLY A 145 0.83 -13.81 19.99
C GLY A 145 1.84 -13.08 20.90
N GLY A 146 1.64 -11.76 21.05
CA GLY A 146 2.49 -10.89 21.88
C GLY A 146 3.67 -10.26 21.12
N ASN A 147 3.88 -10.62 19.84
CA ASN A 147 4.87 -10.00 18.99
C ASN A 147 4.19 -9.05 18.00
N VAL A 148 4.46 -7.76 18.11
CA VAL A 148 3.94 -6.77 17.15
C VAL A 148 4.78 -6.81 15.89
N VAL A 149 4.14 -7.20 14.79
CA VAL A 149 4.74 -7.20 13.46
C VAL A 149 4.25 -5.98 12.69
N THR A 150 5.16 -5.12 12.28
CA THR A 150 4.83 -3.94 11.46
C THR A 150 5.25 -4.18 10.01
N THR A 151 4.30 -4.04 9.12
CA THR A 151 4.54 -4.03 7.67
C THR A 151 4.41 -2.59 7.18
N THR A 152 5.43 -2.10 6.50
CA THR A 152 5.42 -0.77 5.88
C THR A 152 5.44 -0.91 4.37
N GLN A 153 4.51 -0.25 3.71
CA GLN A 153 4.37 -0.23 2.26
C GLN A 153 4.52 1.20 1.76
N THR A 154 5.43 1.40 0.82
CA THR A 154 5.65 2.69 0.17
C THR A 154 5.19 2.60 -1.27
N LEU A 155 4.23 3.42 -1.63
CA LEU A 155 3.67 3.54 -2.96
C LEU A 155 4.29 4.75 -3.66
N SER A 156 4.79 4.58 -4.87
CA SER A 156 5.27 5.68 -5.73
C SER A 156 4.80 5.50 -7.16
N VAL A 157 4.54 6.60 -7.84
CA VAL A 157 4.19 6.58 -9.27
C VAL A 157 5.22 7.38 -10.04
N GLU A 158 5.91 6.71 -10.96
CA GLU A 158 6.93 7.30 -11.82
C GLU A 158 6.77 6.76 -13.25
N GLY A 159 6.80 7.64 -14.25
CA GLY A 159 6.69 7.23 -15.65
C GLY A 159 5.43 6.43 -15.98
N GLY A 160 4.31 6.64 -15.27
CA GLY A 160 3.06 5.89 -15.48
C GLY A 160 3.07 4.49 -14.88
N LYS A 161 4.08 4.13 -14.08
CA LYS A 161 4.15 2.88 -13.31
C LYS A 161 3.97 3.15 -11.83
N LEU A 162 3.14 2.33 -11.17
CA LEU A 162 3.02 2.30 -9.73
C LEU A 162 3.97 1.23 -9.18
N THR A 163 4.82 1.65 -8.27
CA THR A 163 5.75 0.76 -7.53
C THR A 163 5.30 0.69 -6.08
N VAL A 164 5.20 -0.52 -5.55
CA VAL A 164 4.91 -0.79 -4.14
C VAL A 164 6.08 -1.53 -3.54
N SER A 165 6.79 -0.86 -2.64
CA SER A 165 7.89 -1.43 -1.87
C SER A 165 7.39 -1.82 -0.49
N THR A 166 7.61 -3.05 -0.08
CA THR A 166 7.14 -3.61 1.19
C THR A 166 8.30 -4.05 2.06
N THR A 167 8.34 -3.58 3.29
CA THR A 167 9.25 -4.02 4.34
C THR A 167 8.48 -4.61 5.51
N ASN A 168 9.13 -5.48 6.28
CA ASN A 168 8.54 -6.12 7.46
C ASN A 168 9.53 -6.05 8.62
N SER A 169 9.04 -5.68 9.82
CA SER A 169 9.88 -5.51 11.00
C SER A 169 10.55 -6.80 11.50
N MET A 170 10.06 -7.96 11.09
CA MET A 170 10.70 -9.25 11.42
C MET A 170 11.78 -9.66 10.41
N MET A 171 11.91 -8.94 9.29
CA MET A 171 12.82 -9.26 8.18
C MET A 171 13.71 -8.06 7.87
N THR A 172 14.36 -7.50 8.89
CA THR A 172 15.17 -6.29 8.77
C THR A 172 16.38 -6.45 7.86
N ASP A 173 16.91 -7.68 7.76
CA ASP A 173 18.08 -8.01 6.96
C ASP A 173 17.74 -8.39 5.52
N GLN A 174 16.45 -8.44 5.17
CA GLN A 174 16.02 -8.73 3.82
C GLN A 174 15.72 -7.46 3.04
N PRO A 175 16.09 -7.41 1.74
CA PRO A 175 15.71 -6.29 0.90
C PRO A 175 14.19 -6.16 0.81
N PRO A 176 13.66 -4.95 0.61
CA PRO A 176 12.25 -4.74 0.41
C PRO A 176 11.70 -5.58 -0.74
N THR A 177 10.54 -6.17 -0.55
CA THR A 177 9.82 -6.80 -1.66
C THR A 177 9.18 -5.72 -2.52
N VAL A 178 9.43 -5.73 -3.81
CA VAL A 178 8.94 -4.74 -4.76
C VAL A 178 7.93 -5.38 -5.71
N ALA A 179 6.79 -4.74 -5.88
CA ALA A 179 5.80 -5.07 -6.89
C ALA A 179 5.55 -3.84 -7.78
N THR A 180 5.44 -4.07 -9.09
CA THR A 180 5.14 -3.02 -10.06
C THR A 180 3.79 -3.25 -10.72
N TYR A 181 3.17 -2.15 -11.12
CA TYR A 181 1.85 -2.15 -11.74
C TYR A 181 1.84 -1.15 -12.90
N THR A 182 1.18 -1.54 -13.96
CA THR A 182 0.95 -0.69 -15.12
C THR A 182 -0.48 -0.15 -15.10
N LYS A 183 -0.64 1.10 -15.50
CA LYS A 183 -1.94 1.76 -15.59
C LYS A 183 -2.73 1.18 -16.75
N GLY A 184 -3.96 0.74 -16.49
CA GLY A 184 -4.90 0.19 -17.47
C GLY A 184 -5.81 1.24 -18.06
#